data_a3864f2eb51dcf9cc1944b5011b09900
#
_entry.id   a3864f2eb51dcf9cc1944b5011b09900
#
_cell.length_a   1.000
_cell.length_b   1.000
_cell.length_c   1.000
_cell.angle_alpha   90.00
_cell.angle_beta   90.00
_cell.angle_gamma   90.00
#
_symmetry.space_group_name_H-M   'P 1'
#
loop_
_entity.id
_entity.type
_entity.pdbx_description
1 polymer ?
#
loop_
_entity_poly.entity_id
_entity_poly.type
_entity_poly.pdbx_seq_one_letter_code
_entity_poly.pdbx_strand_id
1 'polypeptide(L)'
;MKAAHGRVFKYGDNVDTDVIIPARYLNSSDPKELATHCMEDIDRDFVNNVKAGDIMVANKNFGCGSSREHAPIAIKAAGVSCVIAETFAIIFYRNAINIGLPIIECPEAAKAINAGDEVTVDFDSGIITDETTGEKFKGQAFPPFMQKIIDCEGLVNYINQK
;
A
#
# COMPACT_ATOMS: atom_id res chain seq x y z
N MET A 1 -11.76 -8.51 -0.30
CA MET A 1 -10.58 -9.00 0.46
C MET A 1 -10.76 -8.66 1.93
N LYS A 2 -10.69 -9.65 2.80
CA LYS A 2 -10.94 -9.44 4.23
C LYS A 2 -9.67 -9.34 5.06
N ALA A 3 -8.56 -9.86 4.57
CA ALA A 3 -7.29 -9.85 5.26
C ALA A 3 -6.12 -9.85 4.28
N ALA A 4 -4.98 -9.35 4.75
CA ALA A 4 -3.71 -9.43 4.04
C ALA A 4 -2.69 -10.12 4.93
N HIS A 5 -1.75 -10.84 4.33
CA HIS A 5 -0.65 -11.48 5.03
C HIS A 5 0.57 -11.48 4.13
N GLY A 6 1.71 -11.07 4.66
CA GLY A 6 2.94 -11.05 3.91
C GLY A 6 4.13 -10.52 4.71
N ARG A 7 5.28 -10.47 4.05
CA ARG A 7 6.50 -9.92 4.63
C ARG A 7 6.55 -8.43 4.41
N VAL A 8 7.23 -7.73 5.30
CA VAL A 8 7.27 -6.28 5.33
C VAL A 8 8.49 -5.73 4.60
N PHE A 9 8.23 -4.76 3.73
CA PHE A 9 9.21 -3.83 3.18
C PHE A 9 9.00 -2.50 3.90
N LYS A 10 10.03 -2.00 4.58
CA LYS A 10 9.89 -0.81 5.43
C LYS A 10 10.65 0.38 4.87
N TYR A 11 9.98 1.53 4.85
CA TYR A 11 10.50 2.81 4.36
C TYR A 11 10.26 3.90 5.39
N GLY A 12 10.85 5.08 5.19
CA GLY A 12 10.80 6.18 6.15
C GLY A 12 9.69 7.20 5.90
N ASP A 13 9.97 8.45 6.29
CA ASP A 13 9.07 9.59 6.09
C ASP A 13 9.11 10.09 4.66
N ASN A 14 8.02 10.74 4.25
CA ASN A 14 7.94 11.48 2.99
C ASN A 14 8.33 10.67 1.76
N VAL A 15 7.84 9.43 1.69
CA VAL A 15 7.98 8.63 0.48
C VAL A 15 7.04 9.22 -0.56
N ASP A 16 7.58 10.07 -1.44
CA ASP A 16 6.75 10.79 -2.41
C ASP A 16 6.45 9.95 -3.65
N THR A 17 5.49 10.43 -4.46
CA THR A 17 5.04 9.68 -5.63
C THR A 17 6.14 9.53 -6.68
N ASP A 18 7.08 10.47 -6.76
CA ASP A 18 8.20 10.38 -7.69
C ASP A 18 9.22 9.32 -7.26
N VAL A 19 9.32 9.06 -5.97
CA VAL A 19 10.13 7.98 -5.42
C VAL A 19 9.46 6.62 -5.66
N ILE A 20 8.13 6.56 -5.51
CA ILE A 20 7.37 5.32 -5.73
C ILE A 20 7.44 4.90 -7.19
N ILE A 21 7.19 5.83 -8.10
CA ILE A 21 7.34 5.61 -9.53
C ILE A 21 7.92 6.87 -10.18
N PRO A 22 9.18 6.82 -10.66
CA PRO A 22 9.82 7.99 -11.24
C PRO A 22 9.10 8.53 -12.47
N ALA A 23 9.18 9.85 -12.65
CA ALA A 23 8.52 10.55 -13.75
C ALA A 23 8.90 10.01 -15.13
N ARG A 24 10.10 9.47 -15.28
CA ARG A 24 10.57 8.91 -16.55
C ARG A 24 9.76 7.69 -17.03
N TYR A 25 8.94 7.11 -16.16
CA TYR A 25 8.10 5.95 -16.51
C TYR A 25 6.62 6.29 -16.66
N LEU A 26 6.23 7.56 -16.55
CA LEU A 26 4.82 7.97 -16.57
C LEU A 26 4.21 8.03 -17.97
N ASN A 27 4.99 7.79 -19.01
CA ASN A 27 4.47 7.69 -20.38
C ASN A 27 3.75 6.36 -20.64
N SER A 28 3.80 5.43 -19.70
CA SER A 28 3.06 4.18 -19.74
C SER A 28 1.99 4.16 -18.66
N SER A 29 0.82 3.57 -18.98
CA SER A 29 -0.23 3.29 -18.01
C SER A 29 -0.39 1.79 -17.76
N ASP A 30 0.48 0.96 -18.33
CA ASP A 30 0.44 -0.49 -18.13
C ASP A 30 0.88 -0.83 -16.71
N PRO A 31 -0.02 -1.40 -15.87
CA PRO A 31 0.33 -1.74 -14.49
C PRO A 31 1.54 -2.66 -14.39
N LYS A 32 1.69 -3.60 -15.29
CA LYS A 32 2.82 -4.54 -15.28
C LYS A 32 4.13 -3.84 -15.52
N GLU A 33 4.16 -2.88 -16.44
CA GLU A 33 5.37 -2.10 -16.71
C GLU A 33 5.70 -1.20 -15.53
N LEU A 34 4.71 -0.52 -14.96
CA LEU A 34 4.91 0.32 -13.78
C LEU A 34 5.45 -0.50 -12.61
N ALA A 35 4.94 -1.71 -12.43
CA ALA A 35 5.38 -2.59 -11.34
C ALA A 35 6.87 -2.92 -11.44
N THR A 36 7.43 -3.06 -12.63
CA THR A 36 8.85 -3.38 -12.81
C THR A 36 9.79 -2.27 -12.35
N HIS A 37 9.28 -1.06 -12.19
CA HIS A 37 10.04 0.11 -11.77
C HIS A 37 9.63 0.66 -10.41
N CYS A 38 8.72 -0.02 -9.71
CA CYS A 38 8.22 0.42 -8.42
C CYS A 38 9.36 0.50 -7.41
N MET A 39 9.47 1.65 -6.73
CA MET A 39 10.47 1.92 -5.68
C MET A 39 11.93 1.88 -6.18
N GLU A 40 12.14 1.91 -7.49
CA GLU A 40 13.47 1.71 -8.09
C GLU A 40 14.53 2.68 -7.56
N ASP A 41 14.16 3.92 -7.32
CA ASP A 41 15.12 4.95 -6.92
C ASP A 41 15.56 4.89 -5.46
N ILE A 42 14.79 4.23 -4.58
CA ILE A 42 15.15 4.10 -3.16
C ILE A 42 15.39 2.67 -2.72
N ASP A 43 14.88 1.69 -3.46
CA ASP A 43 15.07 0.28 -3.14
C ASP A 43 15.09 -0.51 -4.43
N ARG A 44 16.26 -0.54 -5.05
CA ARG A 44 16.45 -1.15 -6.36
C ARG A 44 16.06 -2.62 -6.38
N ASP A 45 16.23 -3.33 -5.27
CA ASP A 45 15.94 -4.76 -5.19
C ASP A 45 14.50 -5.09 -4.84
N PHE A 46 13.68 -4.06 -4.55
CA PHE A 46 12.28 -4.28 -4.17
C PHE A 46 11.55 -5.17 -5.19
N VAL A 47 11.65 -4.84 -6.48
CA VAL A 47 10.93 -5.57 -7.54
C VAL A 47 11.39 -7.01 -7.69
N ASN A 48 12.61 -7.32 -7.27
CA ASN A 48 13.15 -8.69 -7.32
C ASN A 48 12.77 -9.50 -6.09
N ASN A 49 12.49 -8.85 -4.97
CA ASN A 49 12.25 -9.50 -3.68
C ASN A 49 10.77 -9.54 -3.29
N VAL A 50 9.96 -8.63 -3.82
CA VAL A 50 8.52 -8.57 -3.49
C VAL A 50 7.80 -9.80 -4.04
N LYS A 51 6.88 -10.34 -3.21
CA LYS A 51 6.02 -11.44 -3.59
C LYS A 51 4.56 -11.02 -3.41
N ALA A 52 3.66 -11.66 -4.15
CA ALA A 52 2.24 -11.39 -4.03
C ALA A 52 1.80 -11.57 -2.57
N GLY A 53 1.13 -10.57 -2.04
CA GLY A 53 0.68 -10.56 -0.64
C GLY A 53 1.57 -9.77 0.31
N ASP A 54 2.78 -9.41 -0.09
CA ASP A 54 3.69 -8.66 0.77
C ASP A 54 3.12 -7.30 1.17
N ILE A 55 3.64 -6.75 2.27
CA ILE A 55 3.11 -5.56 2.91
C ILE A 55 4.19 -4.48 2.93
N MET A 56 3.79 -3.25 2.61
CA MET A 56 4.67 -2.09 2.69
C MET A 56 4.35 -1.30 3.95
N VAL A 57 5.38 -0.94 4.72
CA VAL A 57 5.24 -0.16 5.94
C VAL A 57 6.10 1.09 5.83
N ALA A 58 5.55 2.24 6.14
CA ALA A 58 6.28 3.51 6.09
C ALA A 58 5.86 4.41 7.24
N ASN A 59 6.49 5.56 7.34
CA ASN A 59 6.22 6.49 8.43
C ASN A 59 5.27 7.60 7.99
N LYS A 60 5.65 8.87 8.11
CA LYS A 60 4.74 9.99 7.88
C LYS A 60 4.65 10.38 6.42
N ASN A 61 3.47 10.84 6.02
CA ASN A 61 3.24 11.53 4.76
C ASN A 61 3.58 10.66 3.54
N PHE A 62 3.17 9.39 3.58
CA PHE A 62 3.41 8.47 2.46
C PHE A 62 2.58 8.89 1.25
N GLY A 63 3.20 8.91 0.09
CA GLY A 63 2.53 9.28 -1.15
C GLY A 63 2.45 10.79 -1.38
N CYS A 64 3.25 11.59 -0.68
CA CYS A 64 3.30 13.04 -0.87
C CYS A 64 3.83 13.40 -2.27
N GLY A 65 3.80 14.67 -2.58
CA GLY A 65 4.25 15.17 -3.87
C GLY A 65 3.13 15.23 -4.91
N SER A 66 3.47 15.01 -6.16
CA SER A 66 2.51 15.13 -7.27
C SER A 66 1.37 14.11 -7.19
N SER A 67 0.18 14.54 -7.59
CA SER A 67 -0.99 13.66 -7.66
C SER A 67 -0.85 12.70 -8.85
N ARG A 68 -0.37 11.49 -8.59
CA ARG A 68 -0.15 10.48 -9.64
C ARG A 68 -0.85 9.19 -9.29
N GLU A 69 -1.84 8.81 -10.10
CA GLU A 69 -2.49 7.51 -9.96
C GLU A 69 -1.52 6.36 -10.22
N HIS A 70 -0.46 6.62 -10.98
CA HIS A 70 0.57 5.62 -11.29
C HIS A 70 1.24 5.05 -10.04
N ALA A 71 1.37 5.85 -8.97
CA ALA A 71 2.03 5.39 -7.74
C ALA A 71 1.28 4.24 -7.07
N PRO A 72 0.00 4.37 -6.69
CA PRO A 72 -0.71 3.23 -6.10
C PRO A 72 -0.90 2.08 -7.08
N ILE A 73 -1.03 2.34 -8.37
CA ILE A 73 -1.11 1.28 -9.39
C ILE A 73 0.18 0.47 -9.42
N ALA A 74 1.34 1.12 -9.39
CA ALA A 74 2.63 0.44 -9.39
C ALA A 74 2.80 -0.44 -8.15
N ILE A 75 2.44 0.06 -6.98
CA ILE A 75 2.52 -0.69 -5.72
C ILE A 75 1.62 -1.93 -5.77
N LYS A 76 0.38 -1.75 -6.18
CA LYS A 76 -0.58 -2.87 -6.26
C LYS A 76 -0.13 -3.91 -7.28
N ALA A 77 0.28 -3.48 -8.46
CA ALA A 77 0.71 -4.38 -9.53
C ALA A 77 2.00 -5.14 -9.17
N ALA A 78 2.85 -4.56 -8.31
CA ALA A 78 4.05 -5.25 -7.82
C ALA A 78 3.73 -6.41 -6.90
N GLY A 79 2.49 -6.51 -6.39
CA GLY A 79 2.05 -7.61 -5.54
C GLY A 79 1.77 -7.20 -4.09
N VAL A 80 1.96 -5.95 -3.74
CA VAL A 80 1.71 -5.47 -2.37
C VAL A 80 0.22 -5.55 -2.06
N SER A 81 -0.12 -6.21 -0.96
CA SER A 81 -1.52 -6.42 -0.56
C SER A 81 -2.06 -5.32 0.35
N CYS A 82 -1.17 -4.58 1.01
CA CYS A 82 -1.56 -3.51 1.92
C CYS A 82 -0.39 -2.58 2.18
N VAL A 83 -0.67 -1.28 2.34
CA VAL A 83 0.32 -0.32 2.81
C VAL A 83 -0.11 0.19 4.18
N ILE A 84 0.81 0.11 5.15
CA ILE A 84 0.61 0.63 6.51
C ILE A 84 1.54 1.81 6.68
N ALA A 85 1.02 2.95 7.13
CA ALA A 85 1.83 4.13 7.39
C ALA A 85 1.33 4.88 8.62
N GLU A 86 2.17 5.77 9.16
CA GLU A 86 1.71 6.67 10.22
C GLU A 86 0.66 7.62 9.67
N THR A 87 0.92 8.22 8.52
CA THR A 87 -0.03 9.08 7.80
C THR A 87 0.18 8.94 6.30
N PHE A 88 -0.88 9.24 5.53
CA PHE A 88 -0.84 9.30 4.07
C PHE A 88 -1.17 10.70 3.59
N ALA A 89 -0.58 11.11 2.48
CA ALA A 89 -1.03 12.29 1.76
C ALA A 89 -2.47 12.04 1.26
N ILE A 90 -3.33 13.06 1.38
CA ILE A 90 -4.77 12.92 1.11
C ILE A 90 -5.04 12.40 -0.31
N ILE A 91 -4.34 12.95 -1.30
CA ILE A 91 -4.57 12.57 -2.70
C ILE A 91 -4.12 11.13 -2.94
N PHE A 92 -2.98 10.72 -2.38
CA PHE A 92 -2.54 9.33 -2.47
C PHE A 92 -3.56 8.39 -1.84
N TYR A 93 -4.08 8.73 -0.67
CA TYR A 93 -5.10 7.94 0.03
C TYR A 93 -6.31 7.70 -0.87
N ARG A 94 -6.82 8.77 -1.48
CA ARG A 94 -7.98 8.68 -2.38
C ARG A 94 -7.69 7.82 -3.60
N ASN A 95 -6.54 8.03 -4.23
CA ASN A 95 -6.16 7.27 -5.42
C ASN A 95 -5.98 5.79 -5.10
N ALA A 96 -5.38 5.46 -3.96
CA ALA A 96 -5.21 4.08 -3.53
C ALA A 96 -6.55 3.36 -3.36
N ILE A 97 -7.50 3.98 -2.67
CA ILE A 97 -8.84 3.40 -2.51
C ILE A 97 -9.52 3.23 -3.87
N ASN A 98 -9.43 4.23 -4.75
CA ASN A 98 -10.08 4.19 -6.05
C ASN A 98 -9.57 3.05 -6.94
N ILE A 99 -8.32 2.65 -6.80
CA ILE A 99 -7.76 1.54 -7.60
C ILE A 99 -7.76 0.22 -6.84
N GLY A 100 -8.27 0.21 -5.62
CA GLY A 100 -8.40 -1.01 -4.83
C GLY A 100 -7.15 -1.45 -4.09
N LEU A 101 -6.23 -0.53 -3.80
CA LEU A 101 -5.07 -0.80 -2.96
C LEU A 101 -5.45 -0.54 -1.50
N PRO A 102 -5.49 -1.57 -0.63
CA PRO A 102 -5.78 -1.36 0.78
C PRO A 102 -4.68 -0.58 1.48
N ILE A 103 -5.05 0.43 2.26
CA ILE A 103 -4.12 1.23 3.05
C ILE A 103 -4.69 1.48 4.44
N ILE A 104 -3.82 1.49 5.45
CA ILE A 104 -4.23 1.70 6.84
C ILE A 104 -3.27 2.69 7.50
N GLU A 105 -3.82 3.71 8.16
CA GLU A 105 -3.05 4.59 9.03
C GLU A 105 -2.98 4.00 10.43
N CYS A 106 -1.76 3.70 10.87
CA CYS A 106 -1.54 3.21 12.22
C CYS A 106 -0.12 3.61 12.67
N PRO A 107 0.03 4.73 13.36
CA PRO A 107 1.35 5.19 13.79
C PRO A 107 2.10 4.18 14.65
N GLU A 108 1.40 3.48 15.53
CA GLU A 108 2.00 2.49 16.43
C GLU A 108 2.61 1.33 15.65
N ALA A 109 1.86 0.78 14.69
CA ALA A 109 2.33 -0.31 13.85
C ALA A 109 3.49 0.15 12.97
N ALA A 110 3.36 1.33 12.38
CA ALA A 110 4.39 1.86 11.48
C ALA A 110 5.74 2.00 12.19
N LYS A 111 5.74 2.35 13.46
CA LYS A 111 6.97 2.51 14.24
C LYS A 111 7.55 1.18 14.73
N ALA A 112 6.68 0.24 15.11
CA ALA A 112 7.09 -0.99 15.77
C ALA A 112 7.45 -2.12 14.81
N ILE A 113 6.79 -2.20 13.66
CA ILE A 113 7.02 -3.26 12.69
C ILE A 113 8.37 -3.03 11.98
N ASN A 114 9.16 -4.11 11.87
CA ASN A 114 10.48 -4.06 11.24
C ASN A 114 10.45 -4.68 9.84
N ALA A 115 11.41 -4.27 9.02
CA ALA A 115 11.60 -4.88 7.71
C ALA A 115 11.83 -6.38 7.85
N GLY A 116 11.17 -7.17 7.01
CA GLY A 116 11.28 -8.63 7.04
C GLY A 116 10.31 -9.33 7.99
N ASP A 117 9.61 -8.60 8.86
CA ASP A 117 8.60 -9.20 9.72
C ASP A 117 7.45 -9.76 8.89
N GLU A 118 6.79 -10.80 9.40
CA GLU A 118 5.54 -11.28 8.82
C GLU A 118 4.37 -10.62 9.53
N VAL A 119 3.45 -10.06 8.75
CA VAL A 119 2.34 -9.28 9.28
C VAL A 119 1.03 -9.73 8.66
N THR A 120 -0.01 -9.79 9.48
CA THR A 120 -1.39 -10.05 9.06
C THR A 120 -2.24 -8.83 9.37
N VAL A 121 -3.05 -8.41 8.41
CA VAL A 121 -3.97 -7.28 8.57
C VAL A 121 -5.39 -7.77 8.37
N ASP A 122 -6.24 -7.54 9.37
CA ASP A 122 -7.68 -7.81 9.26
C ASP A 122 -8.39 -6.51 8.92
N PHE A 123 -8.91 -6.41 7.71
CA PHE A 123 -9.54 -5.17 7.24
C PHE A 123 -10.89 -4.89 7.89
N ASP A 124 -11.59 -5.92 8.37
CA ASP A 124 -12.89 -5.72 9.03
C ASP A 124 -12.75 -5.07 10.39
N SER A 125 -11.74 -5.47 11.17
CA SER A 125 -11.51 -4.95 12.52
C SER A 125 -10.46 -3.85 12.57
N GLY A 126 -9.59 -3.76 11.56
CA GLY A 126 -8.44 -2.87 11.57
C GLY A 126 -7.27 -3.39 12.42
N ILE A 127 -7.33 -4.65 12.85
CA ILE A 127 -6.25 -5.23 13.67
C ILE A 127 -5.08 -5.66 12.78
N ILE A 128 -3.90 -5.18 13.14
CA ILE A 128 -2.62 -5.52 12.51
C ILE A 128 -1.84 -6.38 13.49
N THR A 129 -1.47 -7.58 13.07
CA THR A 129 -0.70 -8.51 13.90
C THR A 129 0.68 -8.70 13.31
N ASP A 130 1.72 -8.38 14.07
CA ASP A 130 3.09 -8.72 13.70
C ASP A 130 3.35 -10.15 14.17
N GLU A 131 3.29 -11.11 13.26
CA GLU A 131 3.43 -12.53 13.57
C GLU A 131 4.84 -12.86 14.07
N THR A 132 5.83 -12.07 13.67
CA THR A 132 7.23 -12.29 14.07
C THR A 132 7.44 -11.94 15.54
N THR A 133 6.84 -10.85 16.04
CA THR A 133 6.99 -10.39 17.42
C THR A 133 5.82 -10.79 18.32
N GLY A 134 4.67 -11.11 17.72
CA GLY A 134 3.44 -11.38 18.46
C GLY A 134 2.66 -10.13 18.87
N GLU A 135 3.14 -8.95 18.51
CA GLU A 135 2.47 -7.70 18.85
C GLU A 135 1.24 -7.46 17.98
N LYS A 136 0.23 -6.83 18.56
CA LYS A 136 -0.99 -6.45 17.85
C LYS A 136 -1.22 -4.96 17.96
N PHE A 137 -1.70 -4.37 16.86
CA PHE A 137 -2.00 -2.96 16.77
C PHE A 137 -3.39 -2.79 16.18
N LYS A 138 -4.07 -1.70 16.54
CA LYS A 138 -5.37 -1.39 15.96
C LYS A 138 -5.27 -0.13 15.13
N GLY A 139 -5.37 -0.30 13.82
CA GLY A 139 -5.52 0.80 12.88
C GLY A 139 -6.99 1.16 12.70
N GLN A 140 -7.24 2.13 11.85
CA GLN A 140 -8.61 2.54 11.56
C GLN A 140 -9.21 1.61 10.51
N ALA A 141 -10.27 0.90 10.88
CA ALA A 141 -10.96 0.02 9.94
C ALA A 141 -11.65 0.84 8.84
N PHE A 142 -11.73 0.27 7.63
CA PHE A 142 -12.42 0.93 6.53
C PHE A 142 -13.94 0.93 6.77
N PRO A 143 -14.65 2.03 6.42
CA PRO A 143 -16.10 1.98 6.34
C PRO A 143 -16.56 0.90 5.35
N PRO A 144 -17.76 0.31 5.53
CA PRO A 144 -18.20 -0.79 4.65
C PRO A 144 -18.20 -0.46 3.16
N PHE A 145 -18.56 0.77 2.76
CA PHE A 145 -18.56 1.11 1.35
C PHE A 145 -17.15 1.15 0.75
N MET A 146 -16.14 1.56 1.54
CA MET A 146 -14.76 1.54 1.09
C MET A 146 -14.25 0.11 0.94
N GLN A 147 -14.63 -0.78 1.85
CA GLN A 147 -14.29 -2.19 1.73
C GLN A 147 -14.86 -2.79 0.44
N LYS A 148 -16.08 -2.41 0.06
CA LYS A 148 -16.68 -2.88 -1.18
C LYS A 148 -15.92 -2.39 -2.41
N ILE A 149 -15.45 -1.15 -2.41
CA ILE A 149 -14.63 -0.61 -3.50
C ILE A 149 -13.33 -1.41 -3.62
N ILE A 150 -12.68 -1.69 -2.50
CA ILE A 150 -11.44 -2.47 -2.47
C ILE A 150 -11.70 -3.91 -2.95
N ASP A 151 -12.78 -4.53 -2.49
CA ASP A 151 -13.15 -5.90 -2.88
C ASP A 151 -13.43 -6.01 -4.38
N CYS A 152 -13.95 -4.94 -4.99
CA CYS A 152 -14.19 -4.87 -6.44
C CYS A 152 -12.92 -4.50 -7.22
N GLU A 153 -11.80 -4.29 -6.53
CA GLU A 153 -10.52 -3.86 -7.10
C GLU A 153 -10.59 -2.47 -7.74
N GLY A 154 -11.36 -1.58 -7.15
CA GLY A 154 -11.40 -0.17 -7.49
C GLY A 154 -12.79 0.38 -7.74
N LEU A 155 -12.86 1.71 -7.79
CA LEU A 155 -14.11 2.45 -7.90
C LEU A 155 -14.85 2.16 -9.22
N VAL A 156 -14.12 2.10 -10.32
CA VAL A 156 -14.74 1.87 -11.64
C VAL A 156 -15.44 0.50 -11.66
N ASN A 157 -14.78 -0.53 -11.18
CA ASN A 157 -15.38 -1.86 -11.10
C ASN A 157 -16.57 -1.89 -10.16
N TYR A 158 -16.50 -1.18 -9.04
CA TYR A 158 -17.59 -1.08 -8.08
C TYR A 158 -18.84 -0.45 -8.72
N ILE A 159 -18.65 0.63 -9.46
CA ILE A 159 -19.75 1.31 -10.16
C ILE A 159 -20.36 0.40 -11.21
N ASN A 160 -19.54 -0.33 -11.96
CA ASN A 160 -20.00 -1.19 -13.05
C ASN A 160 -20.77 -2.42 -12.57
N GLN A 161 -20.67 -2.77 -11.29
CA GLN A 161 -21.43 -3.89 -10.71
C GLN A 161 -22.87 -3.53 -10.30
N LYS A 162 -23.22 -2.27 -10.37
CA LYS A 162 -24.58 -1.81 -9.99
C LYS A 162 -25.55 -1.83 -11.14
#